data_87e08cf27e6d376076cf93c2298af482
#
_entry.id   87e08cf27e6d376076cf93c2298af482
#
_cell.length_a   1.000
_cell.length_b   1.000
_cell.length_c   1.000
_cell.angle_alpha   90.00
_cell.angle_beta   90.00
_cell.angle_gamma   90.00
#
_symmetry.space_group_name_H-M   'P 1'
#
loop_
_entity.id
_entity.type
_entity.pdbx_description
1 polymer ?
#
loop_
_entity_poly.entity_id
_entity_poly.type
_entity_poly.pdbx_seq_one_letter_code
_entity_poly.pdbx_strand_id
1 'polypeptide(L)'
;FPYYLTRERIESAPNLKMAITAGIGSDHVDLQAAIDHNVDVVEVTYCNSRSVAEHVVMMILSLVRDYHNQHRIVNEGGWNIADAVQRSYDVEGMHVGTVAAGRIGLDVLRKMKPFDVHLHYFDRHRLPAEVEAELNLTHHDSVESLVSVCHVVTINCPLHPETEHLFDDEMIAKMRKGAYIVNTARGKICDREAIARALESGQLSGYAGDVWFPQPAPNDHIWRTMPHHGMTPHTSGTSLSAQ
;
A
#
# COMPACT_ATOMS: atom_id res chain seq x y z
N PHE A 1 2.88 1.34 15.25
CA PHE A 1 1.88 1.24 16.34
C PHE A 1 2.23 0.04 17.21
N PRO A 2 2.94 0.19 18.32
CA PRO A 2 3.27 -0.94 19.18
C PRO A 2 2.13 -1.34 20.12
N TYR A 3 1.04 -0.57 20.20
CA TYR A 3 0.03 -0.79 21.25
C TYR A 3 -1.39 -0.72 20.70
N TYR A 4 -2.09 -1.85 20.82
CA TYR A 4 -3.52 -1.94 20.55
C TYR A 4 -4.31 -1.42 21.75
N LEU A 5 -5.38 -0.68 21.53
CA LEU A 5 -6.36 -0.34 22.55
C LEU A 5 -7.37 -1.49 22.65
N THR A 6 -6.99 -2.50 23.44
CA THR A 6 -7.78 -3.72 23.62
C THR A 6 -8.94 -3.49 24.60
N ARG A 7 -9.92 -4.40 24.63
CA ARG A 7 -11.00 -4.42 25.63
C ARG A 7 -10.48 -4.28 27.05
N GLU A 8 -9.50 -5.09 27.43
CA GLU A 8 -8.89 -5.06 28.77
C GLU A 8 -8.36 -3.66 29.14
N ARG A 9 -7.73 -2.96 28.20
CA ARG A 9 -7.22 -1.60 28.44
C ARG A 9 -8.34 -0.57 28.58
N ILE A 10 -9.41 -0.70 27.80
CA ILE A 10 -10.59 0.16 27.92
C ILE A 10 -11.25 -0.06 29.29
N GLU A 11 -11.45 -1.32 29.69
CA GLU A 11 -12.04 -1.70 30.98
C GLU A 11 -11.20 -1.23 32.17
N SER A 12 -9.87 -1.23 32.04
CA SER A 12 -8.97 -0.73 33.07
C SER A 12 -8.94 0.78 33.21
N ALA A 13 -9.58 1.51 32.28
CA ALA A 13 -9.60 2.98 32.24
C ALA A 13 -11.04 3.54 32.34
N PRO A 14 -11.71 3.45 33.52
CA PRO A 14 -13.13 3.77 33.65
C PRO A 14 -13.49 5.24 33.38
N ASN A 15 -12.50 6.12 33.35
CA ASN A 15 -12.67 7.54 33.01
C ASN A 15 -12.33 7.89 31.57
N LEU A 16 -11.97 6.89 30.72
CA LEU A 16 -11.69 7.12 29.31
C LEU A 16 -12.98 7.54 28.59
N LYS A 17 -12.95 8.67 27.91
CA LYS A 17 -14.10 9.20 27.15
C LYS A 17 -13.86 9.21 25.65
N MET A 18 -12.59 9.34 25.25
CA MET A 18 -12.23 9.43 23.83
C MET A 18 -10.88 8.80 23.57
N ALA A 19 -10.77 8.11 22.45
CA ALA A 19 -9.52 7.63 21.87
C ALA A 19 -9.32 8.30 20.51
N ILE A 20 -8.18 8.96 20.29
CA ILE A 20 -7.88 9.68 19.06
C ILE A 20 -6.75 8.95 18.34
N THR A 21 -7.02 8.51 17.11
CA THR A 21 -6.00 7.98 16.21
C THR A 21 -5.39 9.13 15.41
N ALA A 22 -4.10 9.35 15.58
CA ALA A 22 -3.34 10.37 14.83
C ALA A 22 -3.04 9.87 13.41
N GLY A 23 -4.07 9.70 12.60
CA GLY A 23 -3.97 9.17 11.24
C GLY A 23 -5.29 8.56 10.80
N ILE A 24 -5.22 7.73 9.74
CA ILE A 24 -6.36 7.03 9.14
C ILE A 24 -6.32 5.55 9.56
N GLY A 25 -7.47 5.04 9.99
CA GLY A 25 -7.66 3.65 10.39
C GLY A 25 -7.58 3.44 11.90
N SER A 26 -8.62 2.83 12.44
CA SER A 26 -8.81 2.52 13.87
C SER A 26 -8.80 1.02 14.16
N ASP A 27 -8.29 0.20 13.24
CA ASP A 27 -8.21 -1.26 13.36
C ASP A 27 -7.32 -1.75 14.54
N HIS A 28 -6.57 -0.86 15.17
CA HIS A 28 -5.83 -1.11 16.42
C HIS A 28 -6.64 -0.82 17.69
N VAL A 29 -7.90 -0.41 17.56
CA VAL A 29 -8.84 -0.17 18.66
C VAL A 29 -9.93 -1.25 18.64
N ASP A 30 -10.23 -1.86 19.79
CA ASP A 30 -11.41 -2.69 19.96
C ASP A 30 -12.66 -1.79 19.94
N LEU A 31 -13.23 -1.60 18.75
CA LEU A 31 -14.37 -0.71 18.53
C LEU A 31 -15.62 -1.18 19.29
N GLN A 32 -15.82 -2.50 19.43
CA GLN A 32 -16.96 -3.03 20.19
C GLN A 32 -16.81 -2.71 21.68
N ALA A 33 -15.60 -2.88 22.23
CA ALA A 33 -15.35 -2.49 23.62
C ALA A 33 -15.51 -0.97 23.83
N ALA A 34 -15.10 -0.15 22.86
CA ALA A 34 -15.30 1.29 22.93
C ALA A 34 -16.79 1.67 22.99
N ILE A 35 -17.62 1.03 22.16
CA ILE A 35 -19.10 1.20 22.17
C ILE A 35 -19.67 0.78 23.52
N ASP A 36 -19.32 -0.41 24.02
CA ASP A 36 -19.82 -0.99 25.26
C ASP A 36 -19.51 -0.09 26.47
N HIS A 37 -18.40 0.68 26.42
CA HIS A 37 -17.96 1.57 27.51
C HIS A 37 -18.18 3.07 27.24
N ASN A 38 -18.92 3.43 26.17
CA ASN A 38 -19.20 4.81 25.77
C ASN A 38 -17.92 5.63 25.57
N VAL A 39 -16.93 5.06 24.88
CA VAL A 39 -15.68 5.72 24.47
C VAL A 39 -15.79 6.12 23.01
N ASP A 40 -15.68 7.41 22.73
CA ASP A 40 -15.63 7.93 21.37
C ASP A 40 -14.30 7.56 20.71
N VAL A 41 -14.34 7.01 19.48
CA VAL A 41 -13.13 6.74 18.69
C VAL A 41 -13.10 7.69 17.51
N VAL A 42 -12.07 8.51 17.44
CA VAL A 42 -11.93 9.56 16.43
C VAL A 42 -10.64 9.39 15.64
N GLU A 43 -10.71 9.58 14.33
CA GLU A 43 -9.56 9.55 13.42
C GLU A 43 -9.24 10.94 12.89
N VAL A 44 -7.94 11.28 12.78
CA VAL A 44 -7.48 12.50 12.12
C VAL A 44 -7.28 12.19 10.63
N THR A 45 -8.38 12.21 9.88
CA THR A 45 -8.46 11.62 8.54
C THR A 45 -7.85 12.45 7.40
N TYR A 46 -7.45 13.70 7.62
CA TYR A 46 -7.02 14.58 6.53
C TYR A 46 -5.55 14.96 6.55
N CYS A 47 -4.89 14.82 7.68
CA CYS A 47 -3.56 15.39 7.90
C CYS A 47 -2.46 14.76 7.04
N ASN A 48 -2.53 13.45 6.79
CA ASN A 48 -1.41 12.71 6.20
C ASN A 48 -1.67 12.09 4.83
N SER A 49 -2.87 12.25 4.24
CA SER A 49 -3.21 11.61 2.95
C SER A 49 -2.24 11.97 1.83
N ARG A 50 -1.80 13.23 1.78
CA ARG A 50 -0.82 13.71 0.80
C ARG A 50 0.54 13.05 1.00
N SER A 51 1.01 12.97 2.24
CA SER A 51 2.29 12.32 2.58
C SER A 51 2.29 10.85 2.15
N VAL A 52 1.19 10.11 2.43
CA VAL A 52 1.05 8.73 1.99
C VAL A 52 1.06 8.63 0.46
N ALA A 53 0.33 9.50 -0.24
CA ALA A 53 0.29 9.47 -1.70
C ALA A 53 1.67 9.75 -2.32
N GLU A 54 2.43 10.68 -1.79
CA GLU A 54 3.81 10.96 -2.22
C GLU A 54 4.75 9.79 -1.95
N HIS A 55 4.59 9.14 -0.79
CA HIS A 55 5.35 7.95 -0.46
C HIS A 55 5.04 6.78 -1.43
N VAL A 56 3.77 6.59 -1.81
CA VAL A 56 3.38 5.60 -2.83
C VAL A 56 4.04 5.88 -4.17
N VAL A 57 4.02 7.12 -4.65
CA VAL A 57 4.67 7.50 -5.92
C VAL A 57 6.17 7.23 -5.86
N MET A 58 6.83 7.60 -4.76
CA MET A 58 8.25 7.30 -4.53
C MET A 58 8.51 5.78 -4.62
N MET A 59 7.67 4.95 -3.96
CA MET A 59 7.80 3.50 -4.01
C MET A 59 7.62 2.94 -5.42
N ILE A 60 6.62 3.42 -6.18
CA ILE A 60 6.41 3.01 -7.57
C ILE A 60 7.68 3.26 -8.40
N LEU A 61 8.19 4.48 -8.36
CA LEU A 61 9.39 4.85 -9.11
C LEU A 61 10.61 4.05 -8.67
N SER A 62 10.78 3.86 -7.37
CA SER A 62 11.90 3.09 -6.80
C SER A 62 11.88 1.62 -7.24
N LEU A 63 10.70 0.98 -7.29
CA LEU A 63 10.56 -0.40 -7.76
C LEU A 63 10.81 -0.52 -9.26
N VAL A 64 10.14 0.31 -10.06
CA VAL A 64 10.21 0.24 -11.53
C VAL A 64 11.63 0.55 -12.02
N ARG A 65 12.34 1.47 -11.34
CA ARG A 65 13.74 1.80 -11.63
C ARG A 65 14.76 0.90 -10.95
N ASP A 66 14.33 -0.09 -10.17
CA ASP A 66 15.23 -0.98 -9.38
C ASP A 66 16.22 -0.22 -8.48
N TYR A 67 15.78 0.95 -7.94
CA TYR A 67 16.66 1.87 -7.22
C TYR A 67 17.32 1.23 -6.01
N HIS A 68 16.56 0.46 -5.21
CA HIS A 68 17.09 -0.13 -3.97
C HIS A 68 18.26 -1.08 -4.23
N ASN A 69 18.16 -1.92 -5.25
CA ASN A 69 19.21 -2.86 -5.62
C ASN A 69 20.44 -2.12 -6.18
N GLN A 70 20.22 -1.14 -7.06
CA GLN A 70 21.32 -0.35 -7.63
C GLN A 70 22.07 0.44 -6.55
N HIS A 71 21.35 1.04 -5.61
CA HIS A 71 21.94 1.75 -4.49
C HIS A 71 22.77 0.82 -3.59
N ARG A 72 22.26 -0.39 -3.29
CA ARG A 72 22.98 -1.41 -2.54
C ARG A 72 24.29 -1.82 -3.23
N ILE A 73 24.22 -2.11 -4.53
CA ILE A 73 25.42 -2.48 -5.33
C ILE A 73 26.51 -1.42 -5.19
N VAL A 74 26.17 -0.14 -5.33
CA VAL A 74 27.14 0.96 -5.21
C VAL A 74 27.71 1.05 -3.78
N ASN A 75 26.89 0.91 -2.76
CA ASN A 75 27.33 0.94 -1.36
C ASN A 75 28.27 -0.23 -1.02
N GLU A 76 28.09 -1.37 -1.68
CA GLU A 76 28.95 -2.55 -1.56
C GLU A 76 30.23 -2.47 -2.44
N GLY A 77 30.46 -1.35 -3.11
CA GLY A 77 31.65 -1.11 -3.96
C GLY A 77 31.52 -1.68 -5.39
N GLY A 78 30.32 -2.15 -5.77
CA GLY A 78 30.05 -2.65 -7.11
C GLY A 78 29.79 -1.53 -8.12
N TRP A 79 29.99 -1.84 -9.41
CA TRP A 79 29.70 -0.95 -10.53
C TRP A 79 29.36 -1.78 -11.76
N ASN A 80 28.06 -2.12 -11.92
CA ASN A 80 27.62 -2.95 -13.04
C ASN A 80 26.37 -2.36 -13.72
N ILE A 81 26.59 -1.66 -14.84
CA ILE A 81 25.52 -1.03 -15.62
C ILE A 81 24.65 -2.11 -16.32
N ALA A 82 25.26 -3.19 -16.79
CA ALA A 82 24.53 -4.22 -17.55
C ALA A 82 23.47 -4.92 -16.70
N ASP A 83 23.74 -5.20 -15.42
CA ASP A 83 22.75 -5.81 -14.52
C ASP A 83 21.64 -4.83 -14.15
N ALA A 84 21.95 -3.55 -13.98
CA ALA A 84 20.99 -2.51 -13.69
C ALA A 84 19.90 -2.39 -14.79
N VAL A 85 20.31 -2.47 -16.05
CA VAL A 85 19.40 -2.33 -17.20
C VAL A 85 18.40 -3.47 -17.30
N GLN A 86 18.72 -4.68 -16.83
CA GLN A 86 17.87 -5.86 -16.97
C GLN A 86 16.54 -5.76 -16.21
N ARG A 87 16.45 -4.90 -15.17
CA ARG A 87 15.31 -4.77 -14.29
C ARG A 87 14.76 -3.34 -14.17
N SER A 88 15.33 -2.39 -14.90
CA SER A 88 14.95 -0.99 -14.84
C SER A 88 14.11 -0.61 -16.05
N TYR A 89 12.91 -0.11 -15.80
CA TYR A 89 11.96 0.32 -16.82
C TYR A 89 11.58 1.77 -16.62
N ASP A 90 11.07 2.41 -17.66
CA ASP A 90 10.37 3.70 -17.56
C ASP A 90 8.91 3.46 -17.20
N VAL A 91 8.30 4.36 -16.43
CA VAL A 91 6.87 4.25 -16.08
C VAL A 91 5.96 4.77 -17.18
N GLU A 92 6.46 5.58 -18.11
CA GLU A 92 5.74 6.08 -19.27
C GLU A 92 5.05 4.93 -20.02
N GLY A 93 3.77 5.10 -20.35
CA GLY A 93 2.95 4.09 -21.02
C GLY A 93 2.56 2.88 -20.14
N MET A 94 3.02 2.79 -18.89
CA MET A 94 2.55 1.75 -17.99
C MET A 94 1.10 1.96 -17.56
N HIS A 95 0.39 0.86 -17.31
CA HIS A 95 -0.92 0.85 -16.68
C HIS A 95 -0.73 0.84 -15.15
N VAL A 96 -1.17 1.91 -14.49
CA VAL A 96 -1.09 2.09 -13.02
C VAL A 96 -2.49 2.11 -12.45
N GLY A 97 -2.78 1.21 -11.53
CA GLY A 97 -4.11 1.06 -10.95
C GLY A 97 -4.12 1.18 -9.43
N THR A 98 -5.24 1.67 -8.89
CA THR A 98 -5.48 1.69 -7.45
C THR A 98 -6.67 0.83 -7.05
N VAL A 99 -6.50 0.00 -6.01
CA VAL A 99 -7.60 -0.66 -5.30
C VAL A 99 -8.05 0.30 -4.20
N ALA A 100 -9.24 0.82 -4.35
CA ALA A 100 -9.85 1.97 -3.71
C ALA A 100 -9.28 3.33 -4.18
N ALA A 101 -10.20 4.16 -4.67
CA ALA A 101 -9.93 5.51 -5.19
C ALA A 101 -10.44 6.60 -4.24
N GLY A 102 -10.34 6.35 -2.93
CA GLY A 102 -10.55 7.36 -1.90
C GLY A 102 -9.48 8.46 -1.94
N ARG A 103 -9.32 9.22 -0.87
CA ARG A 103 -8.40 10.36 -0.83
C ARG A 103 -6.98 10.03 -1.22
N ILE A 104 -6.42 8.93 -0.68
CA ILE A 104 -5.04 8.53 -0.97
C ILE A 104 -4.95 8.00 -2.39
N GLY A 105 -5.78 7.01 -2.76
CA GLY A 105 -5.74 6.40 -4.08
C GLY A 105 -5.93 7.42 -5.21
N LEU A 106 -6.89 8.33 -5.06
CA LEU A 106 -7.12 9.38 -6.06
C LEU A 106 -5.96 10.38 -6.13
N ASP A 107 -5.34 10.74 -4.98
CA ASP A 107 -4.18 11.64 -4.98
C ASP A 107 -2.94 10.97 -5.60
N VAL A 108 -2.77 9.64 -5.42
CA VAL A 108 -1.75 8.85 -6.15
C VAL A 108 -1.97 8.95 -7.65
N LEU A 109 -3.21 8.73 -8.13
CA LEU A 109 -3.50 8.81 -9.56
C LEU A 109 -3.23 10.22 -10.13
N ARG A 110 -3.60 11.28 -9.39
CA ARG A 110 -3.29 12.66 -9.78
C ARG A 110 -1.80 12.92 -9.89
N LYS A 111 -1.01 12.41 -8.95
CA LYS A 111 0.45 12.57 -8.93
C LYS A 111 1.15 11.70 -9.97
N MET A 112 0.54 10.59 -10.39
CA MET A 112 1.08 9.73 -11.46
C MET A 112 0.74 10.24 -12.86
N LYS A 113 -0.33 11.04 -13.05
CA LYS A 113 -0.72 11.57 -14.36
C LYS A 113 0.43 12.23 -15.15
N PRO A 114 1.29 13.08 -14.56
CA PRO A 114 2.40 13.72 -15.28
C PRO A 114 3.49 12.79 -15.80
N PHE A 115 3.45 11.51 -15.43
CA PHE A 115 4.38 10.48 -15.94
C PHE A 115 3.88 9.78 -17.20
N ASP A 116 2.81 10.28 -17.84
CA ASP A 116 2.24 9.74 -19.06
C ASP A 116 1.86 8.25 -18.98
N VAL A 117 1.29 7.86 -17.83
CA VAL A 117 0.80 6.51 -17.54
C VAL A 117 -0.70 6.39 -17.86
N HIS A 118 -1.17 5.17 -18.13
CA HIS A 118 -2.60 4.84 -18.20
C HIS A 118 -3.14 4.60 -16.81
N LEU A 119 -4.10 5.41 -16.37
CA LEU A 119 -4.62 5.38 -15.00
C LEU A 119 -5.88 4.54 -14.89
N HIS A 120 -5.89 3.64 -13.90
CA HIS A 120 -6.97 2.70 -13.64
C HIS A 120 -7.39 2.75 -12.18
N TYR A 121 -8.66 2.42 -11.91
CA TYR A 121 -9.10 2.26 -10.53
C TYR A 121 -10.23 1.24 -10.41
N PHE A 122 -10.31 0.65 -9.23
CA PHE A 122 -11.47 -0.04 -8.70
C PHE A 122 -11.85 0.63 -7.38
N ASP A 123 -13.14 0.91 -7.22
CA ASP A 123 -13.72 1.33 -5.95
C ASP A 123 -15.16 0.81 -5.87
N ARG A 124 -15.65 0.54 -4.65
CA ARG A 124 -17.06 0.16 -4.43
C ARG A 124 -18.04 1.24 -4.87
N HIS A 125 -17.58 2.48 -4.89
CA HIS A 125 -18.32 3.64 -5.38
C HIS A 125 -17.59 4.26 -6.55
N ARG A 126 -18.25 4.28 -7.71
CA ARG A 126 -17.68 4.91 -8.89
C ARG A 126 -17.41 6.39 -8.64
N LEU A 127 -16.26 6.87 -9.10
CA LEU A 127 -15.92 8.28 -9.04
C LEU A 127 -16.86 9.13 -9.91
N PRO A 128 -17.04 10.41 -9.58
CA PRO A 128 -17.77 11.36 -10.44
C PRO A 128 -17.18 11.41 -11.86
N ALA A 129 -18.05 11.50 -12.86
CA ALA A 129 -17.66 11.49 -14.27
C ALA A 129 -16.66 12.61 -14.65
N GLU A 130 -16.77 13.75 -14.00
CA GLU A 130 -15.83 14.86 -14.15
C GLU A 130 -14.41 14.53 -13.66
N VAL A 131 -14.28 13.74 -12.59
CA VAL A 131 -12.97 13.28 -12.08
C VAL A 131 -12.37 12.23 -13.01
N GLU A 132 -13.20 11.30 -13.50
CA GLU A 132 -12.77 10.32 -14.50
C GLU A 132 -12.26 11.01 -15.77
N ALA A 133 -12.99 12.02 -16.26
CA ALA A 133 -12.60 12.78 -17.43
C ALA A 133 -11.34 13.64 -17.20
N GLU A 134 -11.23 14.33 -16.04
CA GLU A 134 -10.06 15.13 -15.68
C GLU A 134 -8.77 14.33 -15.76
N LEU A 135 -8.80 13.09 -15.24
CA LEU A 135 -7.63 12.25 -15.13
C LEU A 135 -7.51 11.18 -16.23
N ASN A 136 -8.51 11.11 -17.12
CA ASN A 136 -8.64 10.05 -18.13
C ASN A 136 -8.57 8.65 -17.50
N LEU A 137 -9.39 8.43 -16.45
CA LEU A 137 -9.41 7.19 -15.67
C LEU A 137 -10.19 6.09 -16.35
N THR A 138 -9.69 4.88 -16.26
CA THR A 138 -10.43 3.65 -16.58
C THR A 138 -10.95 3.03 -15.30
N HIS A 139 -12.29 2.96 -15.15
CA HIS A 139 -12.96 2.24 -14.07
C HIS A 139 -12.98 0.74 -14.35
N HIS A 140 -12.83 -0.07 -13.31
CA HIS A 140 -12.99 -1.51 -13.33
C HIS A 140 -14.09 -1.95 -12.38
N ASP A 141 -14.90 -2.94 -12.80
CA ASP A 141 -16.02 -3.45 -12.00
C ASP A 141 -15.57 -4.44 -10.91
N SER A 142 -14.32 -4.91 -10.96
CA SER A 142 -13.74 -5.79 -9.94
C SER A 142 -12.23 -5.58 -9.79
N VAL A 143 -11.68 -6.05 -8.67
CA VAL A 143 -10.23 -6.05 -8.42
C VAL A 143 -9.52 -6.93 -9.45
N GLU A 144 -10.09 -8.09 -9.79
CA GLU A 144 -9.53 -9.01 -10.79
C GLU A 144 -9.38 -8.35 -12.15
N SER A 145 -10.41 -7.63 -12.59
CA SER A 145 -10.34 -6.87 -13.86
C SER A 145 -9.24 -5.83 -13.83
N LEU A 146 -9.09 -5.11 -12.71
CA LEU A 146 -8.03 -4.11 -12.52
C LEU A 146 -6.64 -4.75 -12.62
N VAL A 147 -6.38 -5.78 -11.81
CA VAL A 147 -5.04 -6.35 -11.68
C VAL A 147 -4.58 -7.08 -12.94
N SER A 148 -5.52 -7.57 -13.75
CA SER A 148 -5.21 -8.28 -15.01
C SER A 148 -4.57 -7.39 -16.09
N VAL A 149 -4.80 -6.08 -16.02
CA VAL A 149 -4.29 -5.11 -17.01
C VAL A 149 -3.16 -4.23 -16.47
N CYS A 150 -3.07 -4.04 -15.15
CA CYS A 150 -2.11 -3.11 -14.56
C CYS A 150 -0.70 -3.69 -14.46
N HIS A 151 0.29 -2.85 -14.81
CA HIS A 151 1.71 -3.13 -14.55
C HIS A 151 2.06 -2.83 -13.08
N VAL A 152 1.42 -1.81 -12.51
CA VAL A 152 1.59 -1.41 -11.11
C VAL A 152 0.21 -1.33 -10.45
N VAL A 153 0.06 -1.96 -9.30
CA VAL A 153 -1.16 -1.93 -8.48
C VAL A 153 -0.84 -1.33 -7.11
N THR A 154 -1.55 -0.27 -6.73
CA THR A 154 -1.47 0.29 -5.38
C THR A 154 -2.69 -0.09 -4.55
N ILE A 155 -2.47 -0.44 -3.29
CA ILE A 155 -3.51 -0.87 -2.36
C ILE A 155 -3.79 0.26 -1.39
N ASN A 156 -5.02 0.82 -1.46
CA ASN A 156 -5.45 1.95 -0.64
C ASN A 156 -6.81 1.69 0.04
N CYS A 157 -7.30 0.45 -0.02
CA CYS A 157 -8.53 0.05 0.65
C CYS A 157 -8.30 -0.19 2.16
N PRO A 158 -9.32 0.02 3.01
CA PRO A 158 -9.23 -0.33 4.42
C PRO A 158 -9.20 -1.85 4.61
N LEU A 159 -8.68 -2.29 5.77
CA LEU A 159 -8.73 -3.68 6.19
C LEU A 159 -10.12 -4.00 6.76
N HIS A 160 -10.83 -4.87 6.10
CA HIS A 160 -12.10 -5.46 6.51
C HIS A 160 -12.06 -6.97 6.26
N PRO A 161 -13.01 -7.77 6.75
CA PRO A 161 -13.06 -9.20 6.46
C PRO A 161 -13.00 -9.54 4.96
N GLU A 162 -13.61 -8.70 4.10
CA GLU A 162 -13.62 -8.90 2.65
C GLU A 162 -12.31 -8.50 1.96
N THR A 163 -11.43 -7.77 2.64
CA THR A 163 -10.12 -7.33 2.09
C THR A 163 -8.94 -8.00 2.78
N GLU A 164 -9.15 -8.76 3.84
CA GLU A 164 -8.11 -9.59 4.45
C GLU A 164 -7.69 -10.68 3.46
N HIS A 165 -6.37 -10.75 3.20
CA HIS A 165 -5.76 -11.63 2.20
C HIS A 165 -6.36 -11.50 0.79
N LEU A 166 -6.86 -10.30 0.43
CA LEU A 166 -7.33 -10.01 -0.92
C LEU A 166 -6.26 -10.30 -2.00
N PHE A 167 -4.99 -10.10 -1.66
CA PHE A 167 -3.85 -10.46 -2.52
C PHE A 167 -3.23 -11.77 -2.02
N ASP A 168 -3.91 -12.86 -2.29
CA ASP A 168 -3.47 -14.25 -2.13
C ASP A 168 -2.87 -14.80 -3.42
N ASP A 169 -2.52 -16.10 -3.43
CA ASP A 169 -1.97 -16.78 -4.62
C ASP A 169 -2.92 -16.72 -5.81
N GLU A 170 -4.25 -16.82 -5.59
CA GLU A 170 -5.23 -16.79 -6.68
C GLU A 170 -5.32 -15.40 -7.31
N MET A 171 -5.40 -14.35 -6.50
CA MET A 171 -5.43 -12.97 -7.00
C MET A 171 -4.11 -12.61 -7.70
N ILE A 172 -2.98 -12.99 -7.12
CA ILE A 172 -1.66 -12.72 -7.71
C ILE A 172 -1.49 -13.46 -9.04
N ALA A 173 -2.02 -14.67 -9.17
CA ALA A 173 -2.00 -15.39 -10.43
C ALA A 173 -2.80 -14.72 -11.57
N LYS A 174 -3.82 -13.92 -11.23
CA LYS A 174 -4.58 -13.11 -12.19
C LYS A 174 -3.86 -11.84 -12.62
N MET A 175 -2.83 -11.41 -11.90
CA MET A 175 -2.03 -10.23 -12.25
C MET A 175 -1.19 -10.47 -13.50
N ARG A 176 -0.84 -9.38 -14.19
CA ARG A 176 0.17 -9.47 -15.26
C ARG A 176 1.45 -10.07 -14.71
N LYS A 177 2.07 -10.96 -15.47
CA LYS A 177 3.41 -11.44 -15.14
C LYS A 177 4.40 -10.27 -15.13
N GLY A 178 5.17 -10.17 -14.08
CA GLY A 178 6.12 -9.09 -13.88
C GLY A 178 5.49 -7.78 -13.34
N ALA A 179 4.27 -7.84 -12.81
CA ALA A 179 3.63 -6.70 -12.18
C ALA A 179 4.31 -6.30 -10.86
N TYR A 180 4.01 -5.08 -10.42
CA TYR A 180 4.46 -4.50 -9.16
C TYR A 180 3.27 -4.24 -8.23
N ILE A 181 3.46 -4.46 -6.94
CA ILE A 181 2.48 -4.10 -5.91
C ILE A 181 3.08 -3.07 -4.95
N VAL A 182 2.29 -2.05 -4.60
CA VAL A 182 2.60 -1.09 -3.54
C VAL A 182 1.48 -1.10 -2.50
N ASN A 183 1.80 -1.45 -1.25
CA ASN A 183 0.82 -1.51 -0.16
C ASN A 183 1.20 -0.58 0.99
N THR A 184 0.47 0.52 1.12
CA THR A 184 0.57 1.45 2.26
C THR A 184 -0.72 1.46 3.10
N ALA A 185 -1.63 0.52 2.84
CA ALA A 185 -2.89 0.40 3.57
C ALA A 185 -2.74 -0.44 4.85
N ARG A 186 -2.78 -1.78 4.74
CA ARG A 186 -2.58 -2.71 5.87
C ARG A 186 -1.88 -3.98 5.42
N GLY A 187 -0.97 -4.50 6.26
CA GLY A 187 -0.19 -5.70 5.96
C GLY A 187 -1.03 -6.93 5.67
N LYS A 188 -2.11 -7.13 6.42
CA LYS A 188 -3.03 -8.27 6.26
C LYS A 188 -3.85 -8.29 4.96
N ILE A 189 -3.85 -7.23 4.16
CA ILE A 189 -4.53 -7.25 2.86
C ILE A 189 -3.79 -8.15 1.87
N CYS A 190 -2.48 -8.34 2.09
CA CYS A 190 -1.68 -9.28 1.32
C CYS A 190 -1.36 -10.52 2.14
N ASP A 191 -1.54 -11.71 1.56
CA ASP A 191 -0.94 -12.93 2.11
C ASP A 191 0.58 -12.82 1.97
N ARG A 192 1.29 -12.87 3.09
CA ARG A 192 2.73 -12.59 3.13
C ARG A 192 3.57 -13.67 2.45
N GLU A 193 3.12 -14.93 2.55
CA GLU A 193 3.77 -16.07 1.94
C GLU A 193 3.53 -16.08 0.42
N ALA A 194 2.32 -15.72 -0.03
CA ALA A 194 1.99 -15.60 -1.45
C ALA A 194 2.82 -14.51 -2.13
N ILE A 195 2.98 -13.34 -1.50
CA ILE A 195 3.86 -12.27 -2.00
C ILE A 195 5.30 -12.76 -2.15
N ALA A 196 5.86 -13.43 -1.15
CA ALA A 196 7.23 -13.93 -1.21
C ALA A 196 7.42 -14.94 -2.34
N ARG A 197 6.51 -15.93 -2.45
CA ARG A 197 6.53 -16.92 -3.57
C ARG A 197 6.43 -16.25 -4.94
N ALA A 198 5.58 -15.23 -5.06
CA ALA A 198 5.39 -14.53 -6.33
C ALA A 198 6.62 -13.74 -6.77
N LEU A 199 7.38 -13.17 -5.83
CA LEU A 199 8.65 -12.51 -6.11
C LEU A 199 9.74 -13.51 -6.48
N GLU A 200 9.82 -14.65 -5.79
CA GLU A 200 10.79 -15.72 -6.08
C GLU A 200 10.55 -16.35 -7.46
N SER A 201 9.29 -16.55 -7.85
CA SER A 201 8.92 -17.12 -9.14
C SER A 201 9.00 -16.13 -10.30
N GLY A 202 9.11 -14.83 -10.03
CA GLY A 202 9.04 -13.78 -11.03
C GLY A 202 7.63 -13.53 -11.58
N GLN A 203 6.58 -14.00 -10.90
CA GLN A 203 5.20 -13.60 -11.17
C GLN A 203 5.02 -12.11 -10.84
N LEU A 204 5.62 -11.64 -9.74
CA LEU A 204 5.79 -10.23 -9.43
C LEU A 204 7.24 -9.80 -9.67
N SER A 205 7.42 -8.61 -10.23
CA SER A 205 8.74 -7.98 -10.39
C SER A 205 9.18 -7.21 -9.16
N GLY A 206 8.26 -6.79 -8.29
CA GLY A 206 8.60 -6.10 -7.06
C GLY A 206 7.38 -5.87 -6.16
N TYR A 207 7.67 -5.75 -4.87
CA TYR A 207 6.71 -5.38 -3.83
C TYR A 207 7.31 -4.27 -2.96
N ALA A 208 6.60 -3.17 -2.81
CA ALA A 208 6.94 -2.16 -1.81
C ALA A 208 5.79 -2.00 -0.84
N GLY A 209 6.11 -1.82 0.42
CA GLY A 209 5.10 -1.67 1.44
C GLY A 209 5.61 -0.85 2.63
N ASP A 210 4.65 -0.29 3.32
CA ASP A 210 4.90 0.49 4.53
C ASP A 210 4.24 -0.14 5.76
N VAL A 211 3.52 -1.22 5.54
CA VAL A 211 2.68 -1.88 6.54
C VAL A 211 3.02 -3.36 6.66
N TRP A 212 2.98 -3.88 7.88
CA TRP A 212 3.42 -5.21 8.24
C TRP A 212 2.36 -5.96 9.05
N PHE A 213 2.46 -7.27 9.11
CA PHE A 213 1.69 -8.07 10.06
C PHE A 213 2.50 -9.32 10.47
N PRO A 214 2.76 -9.50 11.77
CA PRO A 214 2.52 -8.55 12.87
C PRO A 214 3.35 -7.26 12.74
N GLN A 215 2.96 -6.23 13.49
CA GLN A 215 3.67 -4.96 13.55
C GLN A 215 3.91 -4.58 15.03
N PRO A 216 5.17 -4.32 15.45
CA PRO A 216 6.41 -4.34 14.65
C PRO A 216 6.72 -5.72 14.05
N ALA A 217 7.30 -5.71 12.84
CA ALA A 217 7.67 -6.98 12.19
C ALA A 217 8.83 -7.65 12.95
N PRO A 218 8.72 -8.94 13.29
CA PRO A 218 9.81 -9.69 13.92
C PRO A 218 11.03 -9.78 13.01
N ASN A 219 12.20 -10.12 13.58
CA ASN A 219 13.46 -10.13 12.82
C ASN A 219 13.48 -11.21 11.72
N ASP A 220 12.74 -12.28 11.90
CA ASP A 220 12.59 -13.40 10.96
C ASP A 220 11.39 -13.26 10.01
N HIS A 221 10.75 -12.09 9.95
CA HIS A 221 9.64 -11.88 9.04
C HIS A 221 10.08 -12.05 7.59
N ILE A 222 9.36 -12.89 6.82
CA ILE A 222 9.73 -13.29 5.45
C ILE A 222 9.94 -12.08 4.50
N TRP A 223 9.20 -11.00 4.68
CA TRP A 223 9.35 -9.78 3.86
C TRP A 223 10.65 -9.01 4.11
N ARG A 224 11.42 -9.34 5.15
CA ARG A 224 12.75 -8.72 5.37
C ARG A 224 13.82 -9.26 4.43
N THR A 225 13.62 -10.48 3.91
CA THR A 225 14.59 -11.20 3.09
C THR A 225 14.10 -11.55 1.70
N MET A 226 12.82 -11.32 1.38
CA MET A 226 12.29 -11.56 0.04
C MET A 226 13.00 -10.70 -1.01
N PRO A 227 13.18 -11.18 -2.24
CA PRO A 227 13.84 -10.40 -3.29
C PRO A 227 12.99 -9.21 -3.74
N HIS A 228 13.63 -8.21 -4.31
CA HIS A 228 12.98 -7.09 -5.03
C HIS A 228 11.91 -6.35 -4.22
N HIS A 229 12.17 -6.12 -2.94
CA HIS A 229 11.26 -5.39 -2.07
C HIS A 229 11.77 -4.01 -1.68
N GLY A 230 10.81 -3.10 -1.40
CA GLY A 230 11.06 -1.78 -0.80
C GLY A 230 10.17 -1.58 0.41
N MET A 231 10.54 -2.16 1.56
CA MET A 231 9.73 -2.09 2.79
C MET A 231 10.19 -0.97 3.71
N THR A 232 9.23 -0.20 4.25
CA THR A 232 9.45 0.86 5.24
C THR A 232 8.68 0.59 6.54
N PRO A 233 9.05 1.19 7.69
CA PRO A 233 8.52 0.83 8.99
C PRO A 233 7.26 1.64 9.37
N HIS A 234 6.26 1.69 8.49
CA HIS A 234 4.99 2.40 8.66
C HIS A 234 5.16 3.91 8.90
N THR A 235 5.88 4.54 7.99
CA THR A 235 6.22 5.97 8.04
C THR A 235 5.60 6.80 6.91
N SER A 236 4.85 6.18 6.00
CA SER A 236 4.27 6.86 4.83
C SER A 236 3.41 8.06 5.21
N GLY A 237 2.67 7.97 6.31
CA GLY A 237 1.86 9.07 6.84
C GLY A 237 2.59 9.98 7.83
N THR A 238 3.87 9.77 8.10
CA THR A 238 4.63 10.48 9.12
C THR A 238 5.67 11.39 8.47
N SER A 239 5.28 12.61 8.17
CA SER A 239 6.17 13.65 7.68
C SER A 239 6.10 14.88 8.57
N LEU A 240 7.13 15.72 8.54
CA LEU A 240 7.09 17.02 9.25
C LEU A 240 5.96 17.94 8.74
N SER A 241 5.54 17.74 7.48
CA SER A 241 4.44 18.49 6.88
C SER A 241 3.05 17.96 7.28
N ALA A 242 2.97 16.76 7.83
CA ALA A 242 1.71 16.13 8.28
C ALA A 242 1.44 16.29 9.78
N GLN A 243 2.38 16.90 10.53
CA GLN A 243 2.28 17.12 11.99
C GLN A 243 1.62 18.44 12.36
#